data_66a058517709aa5de8c6a51e80ac689a
#
_entry.id   66a058517709aa5de8c6a51e80ac689a
#
_cell.length_a   1.000
_cell.length_b   1.000
_cell.length_c   1.000
_cell.angle_alpha   90.00
_cell.angle_beta   90.00
_cell.angle_gamma   90.00
#
_symmetry.space_group_name_H-M   'P 1'
#
loop_
_entity.id
_entity.type
_entity.pdbx_description
1 polymer ?
#
loop_
_entity_poly.entity_id
_entity_poly.type
_entity_poly.pdbx_seq_one_letter_code
_entity_poly.pdbx_strand_id
1 'polypeptide(L)'
;VSVINYSAGISYYLDAICPDEIEAVRSGAAPAEALAAVAARLDADPQIGRGLRDYLLYGCMEGMRANGAVPAERMAGLFLDPAYAARVRERAAERPAFSTVPLFGVLRCDAAGRIDTLPDCELLSTLAARHPGKALYVDFCSTWCGPCRSELKTAMPILREHYAGSDEVRFVTLCLQSRRKAWIEFLDEFGLTGLGENYFLPDAASSLTLAEYDLSGFPTYMLIAPD
;
A
#
# COMPACT_ATOMS: atom_id res chain seq x y z
N VAL A 1 -20.21 -18.86 16.02
CA VAL A 1 -20.64 -17.60 15.39
C VAL A 1 -19.93 -17.55 14.08
N SER A 2 -20.66 -17.80 12.97
CA SER A 2 -20.10 -17.70 11.62
C SER A 2 -19.84 -16.22 11.35
N VAL A 3 -18.59 -15.84 11.21
CA VAL A 3 -18.23 -14.52 10.68
C VAL A 3 -18.53 -14.55 9.19
N ILE A 4 -19.70 -14.05 8.83
CA ILE A 4 -20.03 -13.80 7.43
C ILE A 4 -19.11 -12.68 6.97
N ASN A 5 -18.33 -12.94 5.94
CA ASN A 5 -17.42 -11.96 5.37
C ASN A 5 -18.22 -10.92 4.57
N TYR A 6 -18.74 -9.90 5.27
CA TYR A 6 -19.59 -8.85 4.71
C TYR A 6 -18.89 -8.03 3.61
N SER A 7 -17.56 -8.01 3.62
CA SER A 7 -16.78 -7.24 2.64
C SER A 7 -16.99 -7.71 1.19
N ALA A 8 -17.11 -9.02 0.97
CA ALA A 8 -17.37 -9.57 -0.35
C ALA A 8 -18.76 -9.17 -0.88
N GLY A 9 -19.79 -9.23 -0.02
CA GLY A 9 -21.15 -8.85 -0.40
C GLY A 9 -21.29 -7.37 -0.78
N ILE A 10 -20.64 -6.49 -0.05
CA ILE A 10 -20.60 -5.05 -0.35
C ILE A 10 -19.92 -4.82 -1.71
N SER A 11 -18.78 -5.46 -1.95
CA SER A 11 -18.05 -5.32 -3.21
C SER A 11 -18.89 -5.73 -4.41
N TYR A 12 -19.53 -6.91 -4.36
CA TYR A 12 -20.40 -7.38 -5.45
C TYR A 12 -21.59 -6.45 -5.71
N TYR A 13 -22.19 -5.91 -4.65
CA TYR A 13 -23.32 -4.99 -4.79
C TYR A 13 -22.87 -3.69 -5.44
N LEU A 14 -21.78 -3.10 -4.99
CA LEU A 14 -21.23 -1.86 -5.53
C LEU A 14 -20.76 -2.03 -6.99
N ASP A 15 -20.12 -3.16 -7.32
CA ASP A 15 -19.74 -3.48 -8.70
C ASP A 15 -20.96 -3.56 -9.63
N ALA A 16 -22.12 -3.96 -9.11
CA ALA A 16 -23.34 -4.03 -9.90
C ALA A 16 -24.00 -2.67 -10.15
N ILE A 17 -23.93 -1.74 -9.19
CA ILE A 17 -24.64 -0.46 -9.26
C ILE A 17 -23.80 0.73 -9.69
N CYS A 18 -22.47 0.68 -9.47
CA CYS A 18 -21.53 1.75 -9.81
C CYS A 18 -20.16 1.19 -10.25
N PRO A 19 -20.12 0.38 -11.32
CA PRO A 19 -18.90 -0.31 -11.74
C PRO A 19 -17.76 0.64 -12.10
N ASP A 20 -18.04 1.73 -12.79
CA ASP A 20 -17.02 2.69 -13.24
C ASP A 20 -16.39 3.44 -12.05
N GLU A 21 -17.23 3.85 -11.08
CA GLU A 21 -16.80 4.53 -9.87
C GLU A 21 -15.96 3.60 -8.97
N ILE A 22 -16.36 2.33 -8.86
CA ILE A 22 -15.61 1.32 -8.09
C ILE A 22 -14.27 1.00 -8.75
N GLU A 23 -14.22 0.92 -10.07
CA GLU A 23 -12.95 0.75 -10.79
C GLU A 23 -12.03 1.95 -10.58
N ALA A 24 -12.56 3.17 -10.61
CA ALA A 24 -11.80 4.39 -10.29
C ALA A 24 -11.26 4.37 -8.85
N VAL A 25 -12.05 3.86 -7.89
CA VAL A 25 -11.60 3.64 -6.50
C VAL A 25 -10.47 2.62 -6.43
N ARG A 26 -10.59 1.49 -7.14
CA ARG A 26 -9.59 0.41 -7.15
C ARG A 26 -8.28 0.81 -7.85
N SER A 27 -8.38 1.60 -8.89
CA SER A 27 -7.20 2.12 -9.61
C SER A 27 -6.36 3.06 -8.77
N GLY A 28 -6.92 3.62 -7.69
CA GLY A 28 -6.27 4.61 -6.85
C GLY A 28 -6.07 5.97 -7.50
N ALA A 29 -6.57 6.17 -8.73
CA ALA A 29 -6.57 7.46 -9.39
C ALA A 29 -7.61 8.38 -8.74
N ALA A 30 -7.17 9.50 -8.17
CA ALA A 30 -8.03 10.49 -7.50
C ALA A 30 -9.05 9.87 -6.50
N PRO A 31 -8.57 9.15 -5.45
CA PRO A 31 -9.41 8.32 -4.59
C PRO A 31 -10.54 9.10 -3.87
N ALA A 32 -10.33 10.38 -3.56
CA ALA A 32 -11.36 11.20 -2.93
C ALA A 32 -12.50 11.55 -3.89
N GLU A 33 -12.17 11.82 -5.13
CA GLU A 33 -13.12 12.11 -6.21
C GLU A 33 -13.90 10.84 -6.56
N ALA A 34 -13.23 9.71 -6.65
CA ALA A 34 -13.85 8.40 -6.91
C ALA A 34 -14.83 8.03 -5.79
N LEU A 35 -14.43 8.19 -4.52
CA LEU A 35 -15.32 7.93 -3.38
C LEU A 35 -16.51 8.91 -3.34
N ALA A 36 -16.30 10.17 -3.71
CA ALA A 36 -17.38 11.15 -3.83
C ALA A 36 -18.36 10.79 -4.96
N ALA A 37 -17.87 10.25 -6.06
CA ALA A 37 -18.71 9.75 -7.15
C ALA A 37 -19.55 8.54 -6.72
N VAL A 38 -18.97 7.59 -5.98
CA VAL A 38 -19.71 6.48 -5.34
C VAL A 38 -20.81 7.03 -4.42
N ALA A 39 -20.49 8.00 -3.55
CA ALA A 39 -21.46 8.62 -2.67
C ALA A 39 -22.63 9.24 -3.44
N ALA A 40 -22.35 10.02 -4.49
CA ALA A 40 -23.36 10.63 -5.35
C ALA A 40 -24.23 9.58 -6.07
N ARG A 41 -23.64 8.46 -6.48
CA ARG A 41 -24.37 7.36 -7.11
C ARG A 41 -25.32 6.67 -6.13
N LEU A 42 -24.87 6.45 -4.88
CA LEU A 42 -25.71 5.92 -3.81
C LEU A 42 -26.85 6.89 -3.43
N ASP A 43 -26.59 8.19 -3.43
CA ASP A 43 -27.59 9.21 -3.15
C ASP A 43 -28.67 9.31 -4.24
N ALA A 44 -28.34 8.95 -5.47
CA ALA A 44 -29.28 8.96 -6.61
C ALA A 44 -30.22 7.76 -6.64
N ASP A 45 -29.96 6.69 -5.90
CA ASP A 45 -30.79 5.50 -5.86
C ASP A 45 -31.88 5.62 -4.78
N PRO A 46 -33.17 5.73 -5.15
CA PRO A 46 -34.26 5.91 -4.20
C PRO A 46 -34.51 4.68 -3.29
N GLN A 47 -33.94 3.54 -3.61
CA GLN A 47 -34.04 2.31 -2.80
C GLN A 47 -32.99 2.27 -1.67
N ILE A 48 -31.99 3.13 -1.72
CA ILE A 48 -30.92 3.20 -0.74
C ILE A 48 -31.24 4.22 0.33
N GLY A 49 -31.66 3.74 1.51
CA GLY A 49 -31.85 4.61 2.68
C GLY A 49 -30.51 5.10 3.25
N ARG A 50 -30.56 6.23 4.00
CA ARG A 50 -29.37 6.92 4.55
C ARG A 50 -28.40 5.98 5.28
N GLY A 51 -28.91 5.08 6.13
CA GLY A 51 -28.06 4.17 6.90
C GLY A 51 -27.37 3.12 6.01
N LEU A 52 -28.06 2.58 5.01
CA LEU A 52 -27.46 1.65 4.05
C LEU A 52 -26.43 2.36 3.17
N ARG A 53 -26.71 3.58 2.76
CA ARG A 53 -25.82 4.42 1.98
C ARG A 53 -24.46 4.60 2.67
N ASP A 54 -24.47 5.02 3.94
CA ASP A 54 -23.25 5.24 4.71
C ASP A 54 -22.51 3.93 5.02
N TYR A 55 -23.25 2.84 5.26
CA TYR A 55 -22.65 1.51 5.43
C TYR A 55 -21.93 1.03 4.17
N LEU A 56 -22.54 1.17 3.00
CA LEU A 56 -21.92 0.80 1.73
C LEU A 56 -20.71 1.67 1.40
N LEU A 57 -20.84 2.99 1.61
CA LEU A 57 -19.75 3.93 1.39
C LEU A 57 -18.56 3.65 2.32
N TYR A 58 -18.83 3.33 3.59
CA TYR A 58 -17.80 2.97 4.55
C TYR A 58 -17.09 1.67 4.16
N GLY A 59 -17.83 0.66 3.73
CA GLY A 59 -17.28 -0.60 3.23
C GLY A 59 -16.42 -0.40 1.96
N CYS A 60 -16.87 0.49 1.07
CA CYS A 60 -16.08 0.91 -0.10
C CYS A 60 -14.76 1.56 0.34
N MET A 61 -14.83 2.50 1.28
CA MET A 61 -13.64 3.18 1.83
C MET A 61 -12.68 2.20 2.53
N GLU A 62 -13.19 1.21 3.27
CA GLU A 62 -12.34 0.19 3.92
C GLU A 62 -11.63 -0.71 2.90
N GLY A 63 -12.29 -1.01 1.79
CA GLY A 63 -11.71 -1.74 0.67
C GLY A 63 -10.71 -0.92 -0.14
N MET A 64 -10.76 0.42 -0.02
CA MET A 64 -9.74 1.28 -0.59
C MET A 64 -8.44 1.05 0.20
N ARG A 65 -7.46 0.52 -0.45
CA ARG A 65 -6.07 0.63 0.02
C ARG A 65 -5.62 2.08 -0.18
N ALA A 66 -6.23 3.00 0.59
CA ALA A 66 -5.88 4.40 0.56
C ALA A 66 -4.50 4.56 1.18
N ASN A 67 -3.50 4.56 0.34
CA ASN A 67 -2.18 5.03 0.66
C ASN A 67 -2.30 6.52 1.02
N GLY A 68 -2.41 6.82 2.30
CA GLY A 68 -2.13 8.08 2.98
C GLY A 68 -2.63 9.43 2.43
N ALA A 69 -3.05 9.51 1.19
CA ALA A 69 -3.16 10.75 0.45
C ALA A 69 -4.55 11.43 0.49
N VAL A 70 -5.56 10.84 1.14
CA VAL A 70 -6.89 11.49 1.21
C VAL A 70 -7.06 12.15 2.57
N PRO A 71 -7.22 13.49 2.63
CA PRO A 71 -7.47 14.17 3.89
C PRO A 71 -8.69 13.58 4.60
N ALA A 72 -8.51 13.12 5.85
CA ALA A 72 -9.56 12.49 6.65
C ALA A 72 -10.84 13.32 6.70
N GLU A 73 -10.72 14.65 6.78
CA GLU A 73 -11.85 15.57 6.78
C GLU A 73 -12.64 15.55 5.48
N ARG A 74 -11.97 15.40 4.34
CA ARG A 74 -12.64 15.30 3.04
C ARG A 74 -13.44 13.99 2.93
N MET A 75 -12.88 12.89 3.40
CA MET A 75 -13.59 11.60 3.45
C MET A 75 -14.71 11.61 4.47
N ALA A 76 -14.47 12.12 5.68
CA ALA A 76 -15.47 12.24 6.74
C ALA A 76 -16.68 13.08 6.29
N GLY A 77 -16.44 14.12 5.49
CA GLY A 77 -17.48 14.99 4.93
C GLY A 77 -18.42 14.31 3.93
N LEU A 78 -18.09 13.12 3.45
CA LEU A 78 -18.96 12.35 2.55
C LEU A 78 -20.07 11.56 3.29
N PHE A 79 -19.96 11.38 4.60
CA PHE A 79 -20.92 10.64 5.40
C PHE A 79 -22.03 11.52 5.96
N LEU A 80 -23.25 11.01 5.89
CA LEU A 80 -24.44 11.67 6.41
C LEU A 80 -24.63 11.43 7.91
N ASP A 81 -24.15 10.27 8.40
CA ASP A 81 -24.18 9.92 9.81
C ASP A 81 -22.87 10.35 10.49
N PRO A 82 -22.95 11.21 11.52
CA PRO A 82 -21.79 11.66 12.28
C PRO A 82 -20.95 10.53 12.89
N ALA A 83 -21.55 9.36 13.16
CA ALA A 83 -20.83 8.22 13.72
C ALA A 83 -19.82 7.65 12.72
N TYR A 84 -20.18 7.56 11.43
CA TYR A 84 -19.22 7.15 10.39
C TYR A 84 -18.15 8.21 10.16
N ALA A 85 -18.52 9.47 10.14
CA ALA A 85 -17.56 10.56 10.01
C ALA A 85 -16.54 10.58 11.16
N ALA A 86 -16.97 10.31 12.40
CA ALA A 86 -16.10 10.17 13.57
C ALA A 86 -15.13 8.99 13.41
N ARG A 87 -15.63 7.82 12.98
CA ARG A 87 -14.79 6.63 12.72
C ARG A 87 -13.70 6.89 11.67
N VAL A 88 -14.03 7.63 10.61
CA VAL A 88 -13.05 8.01 9.58
C VAL A 88 -11.92 8.84 10.18
N ARG A 89 -12.27 9.81 11.03
CA ARG A 89 -11.29 10.67 11.72
C ARG A 89 -10.42 9.88 12.71
N GLU A 90 -11.04 9.02 13.52
CA GLU A 90 -10.34 8.15 14.47
C GLU A 90 -9.33 7.27 13.73
N ARG A 91 -9.76 6.60 12.67
CA ARG A 91 -8.88 5.73 11.87
C ARG A 91 -7.73 6.48 11.20
N ALA A 92 -7.96 7.71 10.75
CA ALA A 92 -6.90 8.54 10.20
C ALA A 92 -5.91 9.03 11.27
N ALA A 93 -6.39 9.27 12.50
CA ALA A 93 -5.54 9.64 13.64
C ALA A 93 -4.74 8.45 14.19
N GLU A 94 -5.27 7.23 14.08
CA GLU A 94 -4.62 5.98 14.51
C GLU A 94 -3.54 5.50 13.54
N ARG A 95 -3.52 6.00 12.31
CA ARG A 95 -2.48 5.68 11.31
C ARG A 95 -1.41 6.78 11.33
N PRO A 96 -0.28 6.56 12.01
CA PRO A 96 0.88 7.39 11.78
C PRO A 96 1.27 7.27 10.29
N ALA A 97 1.67 8.36 9.69
CA ALA A 97 2.12 8.39 8.28
C ALA A 97 3.27 7.39 8.03
N PHE A 98 4.02 7.04 9.09
CA PHE A 98 5.10 6.07 9.09
C PHE A 98 5.07 5.24 10.38
N SER A 99 5.48 3.97 10.29
CA SER A 99 5.69 3.12 11.47
C SER A 99 6.74 3.73 12.38
N THR A 100 6.41 3.79 13.66
CA THR A 100 7.36 4.17 14.73
C THR A 100 7.98 2.93 15.40
N VAL A 101 7.69 1.73 14.90
CA VAL A 101 8.24 0.48 15.45
C VAL A 101 9.65 0.27 14.91
N PRO A 102 10.67 0.25 15.78
CA PRO A 102 12.03 0.01 15.33
C PRO A 102 12.19 -1.45 14.87
N LEU A 103 12.80 -1.63 13.71
CA LEU A 103 13.15 -2.93 13.16
C LEU A 103 14.61 -3.23 13.43
N PHE A 104 14.91 -4.51 13.68
CA PHE A 104 16.23 -5.00 14.04
C PHE A 104 16.75 -5.98 12.99
N GLY A 105 18.06 -5.91 12.72
CA GLY A 105 18.74 -6.85 11.85
C GLY A 105 18.37 -6.75 10.37
N VAL A 106 17.81 -5.64 9.94
CA VAL A 106 17.50 -5.38 8.52
C VAL A 106 18.81 -5.30 7.74
N LEU A 107 18.87 -6.08 6.65
CA LEU A 107 20.01 -6.01 5.73
C LEU A 107 19.67 -5.12 4.55
N ARG A 108 20.64 -4.34 4.08
CA ARG A 108 20.56 -3.57 2.84
C ARG A 108 21.60 -4.08 1.85
N CYS A 109 21.20 -4.25 0.60
CA CYS A 109 22.11 -4.38 -0.52
C CYS A 109 22.13 -3.06 -1.30
N ASP A 110 23.29 -2.42 -1.37
CA ASP A 110 23.46 -1.17 -2.12
C ASP A 110 23.65 -1.43 -3.63
N ALA A 111 23.73 -0.34 -4.41
CA ALA A 111 23.92 -0.40 -5.85
C ALA A 111 25.26 -1.03 -6.29
N ALA A 112 26.24 -1.15 -5.40
CA ALA A 112 27.49 -1.85 -5.65
C ALA A 112 27.45 -3.33 -5.24
N GLY A 113 26.30 -3.84 -4.81
CA GLY A 113 26.12 -5.22 -4.34
C GLY A 113 26.66 -5.50 -2.93
N ARG A 114 27.01 -4.47 -2.17
CA ARG A 114 27.51 -4.63 -0.80
C ARG A 114 26.32 -4.79 0.14
N ILE A 115 26.43 -5.80 0.99
CA ILE A 115 25.40 -6.08 2.00
C ILE A 115 25.89 -5.60 3.37
N ASP A 116 25.15 -4.70 3.96
CA ASP A 116 25.37 -4.19 5.31
C ASP A 116 24.11 -4.39 6.18
N THR A 117 24.30 -4.37 7.50
CA THR A 117 23.18 -4.38 8.45
C THR A 117 22.88 -2.94 8.83
N LEU A 118 21.61 -2.56 8.71
CA LEU A 118 21.19 -1.25 9.19
C LEU A 118 21.22 -1.20 10.72
N PRO A 119 21.53 -0.05 11.31
CA PRO A 119 21.19 0.21 12.71
C PRO A 119 19.70 -0.03 12.95
N ASP A 120 19.31 -0.28 14.18
CA ASP A 120 17.92 -0.35 14.55
C ASP A 120 17.18 0.91 14.09
N CYS A 121 16.17 0.74 13.29
CA CYS A 121 15.55 1.87 12.57
C CYS A 121 14.04 1.71 12.37
N GLU A 122 13.38 2.82 12.30
CA GLU A 122 12.02 2.93 11.74
C GLU A 122 12.15 2.93 10.21
N LEU A 123 11.83 1.79 9.57
CA LEU A 123 12.26 1.51 8.20
C LEU A 123 11.81 2.58 7.20
N LEU A 124 10.50 2.90 7.13
CA LEU A 124 10.01 3.84 6.12
C LEU A 124 10.50 5.27 6.38
N SER A 125 10.56 5.70 7.65
CA SER A 125 11.14 7.01 8.01
C SER A 125 12.62 7.07 7.61
N THR A 126 13.34 5.97 7.80
CA THR A 126 14.77 5.87 7.40
C THR A 126 14.90 5.94 5.87
N LEU A 127 14.03 5.26 5.12
CA LEU A 127 14.03 5.31 3.66
C LEU A 127 13.71 6.72 3.14
N ALA A 128 12.69 7.38 3.69
CA ALA A 128 12.34 8.75 3.34
C ALA A 128 13.51 9.73 3.62
N ALA A 129 14.12 9.64 4.80
CA ALA A 129 15.26 10.48 5.18
C ALA A 129 16.50 10.26 4.30
N ARG A 130 16.67 9.07 3.70
CA ARG A 130 17.77 8.77 2.77
C ARG A 130 17.56 9.39 1.38
N HIS A 131 16.32 9.69 1.03
CA HIS A 131 15.93 10.18 -0.29
C HIS A 131 15.08 11.46 -0.19
N PRO A 132 15.62 12.54 0.42
CA PRO A 132 14.85 13.77 0.62
C PRO A 132 14.38 14.35 -0.72
N GLY A 133 13.11 14.78 -0.77
CA GLY A 133 12.49 15.36 -1.95
C GLY A 133 12.23 14.36 -3.09
N LYS A 134 12.30 13.06 -2.85
CA LYS A 134 12.07 12.01 -3.83
C LYS A 134 10.81 11.21 -3.50
N ALA A 135 10.05 10.85 -4.51
CA ALA A 135 9.03 9.82 -4.36
C ALA A 135 9.68 8.44 -4.23
N LEU A 136 9.20 7.61 -3.30
CA LEU A 136 9.66 6.23 -3.19
C LEU A 136 8.59 5.28 -3.71
N TYR A 137 8.98 4.41 -4.62
CA TYR A 137 8.20 3.25 -5.03
C TYR A 137 8.70 2.05 -4.23
N VAL A 138 7.95 1.63 -3.22
CA VAL A 138 8.31 0.55 -2.31
C VAL A 138 7.57 -0.71 -2.72
N ASP A 139 8.32 -1.75 -3.08
CA ASP A 139 7.83 -3.08 -3.46
C ASP A 139 8.04 -4.06 -2.30
N PHE A 140 6.95 -4.50 -1.69
CA PHE A 140 6.96 -5.58 -0.70
C PHE A 140 6.83 -6.92 -1.41
N CYS A 141 7.87 -7.72 -1.34
CA CYS A 141 7.95 -9.00 -2.04
C CYS A 141 8.44 -10.14 -1.14
N SER A 142 8.42 -11.35 -1.69
CA SER A 142 9.05 -12.52 -1.09
C SER A 142 9.70 -13.37 -2.17
N THR A 143 10.78 -14.08 -1.83
CA THR A 143 11.53 -14.90 -2.79
C THR A 143 10.73 -16.09 -3.36
N TRP A 144 9.73 -16.55 -2.62
CA TRP A 144 8.83 -17.65 -3.02
C TRP A 144 7.56 -17.16 -3.74
N CYS A 145 7.34 -15.85 -3.81
CA CYS A 145 6.14 -15.25 -4.40
C CYS A 145 6.17 -15.35 -5.94
N GLY A 146 5.33 -16.21 -6.49
CA GLY A 146 5.22 -16.40 -7.95
C GLY A 146 4.84 -15.13 -8.72
N PRO A 147 3.75 -14.42 -8.33
CA PRO A 147 3.39 -13.15 -8.94
C PRO A 147 4.51 -12.10 -8.89
N CYS A 148 5.21 -11.94 -7.74
CA CYS A 148 6.35 -11.02 -7.62
C CYS A 148 7.44 -11.33 -8.66
N ARG A 149 7.79 -12.61 -8.81
CA ARG A 149 8.78 -13.07 -9.78
C ARG A 149 8.34 -12.81 -11.22
N SER A 150 7.05 -12.94 -11.51
CA SER A 150 6.48 -12.62 -12.82
C SER A 150 6.61 -11.14 -13.13
N GLU A 151 6.23 -10.27 -12.20
CA GLU A 151 6.27 -8.81 -12.38
C GLU A 151 7.69 -8.27 -12.51
N LEU A 152 8.65 -8.83 -11.76
CA LEU A 152 10.06 -8.49 -11.91
C LEU A 152 10.62 -8.80 -13.32
N LYS A 153 10.01 -9.75 -14.04
CA LYS A 153 10.39 -10.08 -15.43
C LYS A 153 9.64 -9.26 -16.47
N THR A 154 8.45 -8.76 -16.16
CA THR A 154 7.54 -8.18 -17.16
C THR A 154 7.26 -6.70 -16.92
N ALA A 155 6.58 -6.35 -15.85
CA ALA A 155 6.12 -4.99 -15.58
C ALA A 155 7.22 -4.08 -15.02
N MET A 156 8.03 -4.58 -14.10
CA MET A 156 9.05 -3.77 -13.43
C MET A 156 10.15 -3.24 -14.37
N PRO A 157 10.65 -3.99 -15.37
CA PRO A 157 11.58 -3.45 -16.34
C PRO A 157 11.02 -2.23 -17.09
N ILE A 158 9.76 -2.31 -17.54
CA ILE A 158 9.08 -1.22 -18.26
C ILE A 158 8.95 0.01 -17.37
N LEU A 159 8.51 -0.18 -16.12
CA LEU A 159 8.36 0.90 -15.16
C LEU A 159 9.71 1.59 -14.87
N ARG A 160 10.77 0.80 -14.65
CA ARG A 160 12.11 1.32 -14.41
C ARG A 160 12.71 2.02 -15.61
N GLU A 161 12.47 1.51 -16.82
CA GLU A 161 12.89 2.17 -18.06
C GLU A 161 12.20 3.52 -18.23
N HIS A 162 10.90 3.60 -17.93
CA HIS A 162 10.14 4.85 -17.98
C HIS A 162 10.72 5.93 -17.07
N TYR A 163 11.19 5.54 -15.89
CA TYR A 163 11.82 6.45 -14.92
C TYR A 163 13.36 6.46 -14.98
N ALA A 164 13.96 5.81 -16.01
CA ALA A 164 15.41 5.81 -16.19
C ALA A 164 15.92 7.24 -16.41
N GLY A 165 16.83 7.68 -15.55
CA GLY A 165 17.34 9.06 -15.58
C GLY A 165 16.47 10.08 -14.84
N SER A 166 15.29 9.72 -14.35
CA SER A 166 14.54 10.59 -13.43
C SER A 166 15.20 10.61 -12.06
N ASP A 167 15.39 11.81 -11.53
CA ASP A 167 15.84 12.00 -10.15
C ASP A 167 14.68 12.12 -9.15
N GLU A 168 13.45 12.05 -9.62
CA GLU A 168 12.23 12.25 -8.83
C GLU A 168 11.76 10.99 -8.12
N VAL A 169 12.06 9.80 -8.66
CA VAL A 169 11.58 8.51 -8.13
C VAL A 169 12.74 7.61 -7.74
N ARG A 170 12.60 6.92 -6.62
CA ARG A 170 13.49 5.84 -6.18
C ARG A 170 12.73 4.54 -5.97
N PHE A 171 13.28 3.47 -6.54
CA PHE A 171 12.75 2.12 -6.37
C PHE A 171 13.39 1.47 -5.15
N VAL A 172 12.57 0.93 -4.27
CA VAL A 172 12.97 0.23 -3.05
C VAL A 172 12.28 -1.12 -3.02
N THR A 173 13.04 -2.20 -2.87
CA THR A 173 12.49 -3.55 -2.73
C THR A 173 12.68 -4.03 -1.29
N LEU A 174 11.59 -4.40 -0.63
CA LEU A 174 11.59 -4.96 0.72
C LEU A 174 11.23 -6.45 0.65
N CYS A 175 12.20 -7.32 0.91
CA CYS A 175 12.01 -8.76 0.90
C CYS A 175 11.67 -9.27 2.30
N LEU A 176 10.45 -9.81 2.44
CA LEU A 176 9.87 -10.32 3.68
C LEU A 176 9.68 -11.84 3.61
N GLN A 177 9.51 -12.48 4.77
CA GLN A 177 9.19 -13.90 4.89
C GLN A 177 10.07 -14.80 4.02
N SER A 178 11.35 -14.51 3.96
CA SER A 178 12.30 -15.20 3.10
C SER A 178 13.56 -15.58 3.89
N ARG A 179 14.32 -16.53 3.36
CA ARG A 179 15.64 -16.86 3.91
C ARG A 179 16.69 -15.92 3.29
N ARG A 180 17.65 -15.45 4.10
CA ARG A 180 18.75 -14.59 3.63
C ARG A 180 19.46 -15.15 2.38
N LYS A 181 19.76 -16.46 2.36
CA LYS A 181 20.41 -17.09 1.20
C LYS A 181 19.53 -16.98 -0.06
N ALA A 182 18.25 -17.29 0.05
CA ALA A 182 17.31 -17.17 -1.05
C ALA A 182 17.16 -15.72 -1.54
N TRP A 183 17.23 -14.72 -0.62
CA TRP A 183 17.21 -13.33 -1.01
C TRP A 183 18.44 -12.91 -1.83
N ILE A 184 19.64 -13.39 -1.47
CA ILE A 184 20.87 -13.12 -2.24
C ILE A 184 20.75 -13.72 -3.65
N GLU A 185 20.31 -14.98 -3.75
CA GLU A 185 20.06 -15.64 -5.03
C GLU A 185 19.00 -14.92 -5.87
N PHE A 186 17.97 -14.36 -5.23
CA PHE A 186 16.91 -13.58 -5.87
C PHE A 186 17.43 -12.23 -6.41
N LEU A 187 18.33 -11.55 -5.70
CA LEU A 187 18.96 -10.33 -6.19
C LEU A 187 19.74 -10.58 -7.48
N ASP A 188 20.49 -11.69 -7.52
CA ASP A 188 21.30 -12.08 -8.68
C ASP A 188 20.40 -12.54 -9.85
N GLU A 189 19.40 -13.37 -9.58
CA GLU A 189 18.47 -13.89 -10.60
C GLU A 189 17.73 -12.77 -11.36
N PHE A 190 17.33 -11.73 -10.67
CA PHE A 190 16.57 -10.62 -11.25
C PHE A 190 17.39 -9.37 -11.52
N GLY A 191 18.71 -9.43 -11.31
CA GLY A 191 19.60 -8.30 -11.52
C GLY A 191 19.21 -7.07 -10.73
N LEU A 192 18.71 -7.25 -9.49
CA LEU A 192 18.16 -6.16 -8.70
C LEU A 192 19.24 -5.23 -8.15
N THR A 193 20.46 -5.71 -8.04
CA THR A 193 21.63 -4.90 -7.68
C THR A 193 21.86 -3.83 -8.74
N GLY A 194 21.94 -2.58 -8.35
CA GLY A 194 22.08 -1.45 -9.29
C GLY A 194 20.77 -0.88 -9.84
N LEU A 195 19.63 -1.55 -9.61
CA LEU A 195 18.31 -1.06 -10.06
C LEU A 195 17.54 -0.29 -8.97
N GLY A 196 18.09 -0.18 -7.78
CA GLY A 196 17.49 0.47 -6.63
C GLY A 196 18.08 -0.02 -5.32
N GLU A 197 17.48 0.34 -4.20
CA GLU A 197 17.87 -0.19 -2.89
C GLU A 197 17.07 -1.45 -2.56
N ASN A 198 17.77 -2.49 -2.13
CA ASN A 198 17.14 -3.77 -1.79
C ASN A 198 17.38 -4.09 -0.32
N TYR A 199 16.32 -4.46 0.38
CA TYR A 199 16.35 -4.74 1.80
C TYR A 199 15.81 -6.13 2.08
N PHE A 200 16.43 -6.79 3.05
CA PHE A 200 15.96 -8.06 3.60
C PHE A 200 15.54 -7.85 5.06
N LEU A 201 14.32 -8.25 5.36
CA LEU A 201 13.75 -8.20 6.69
C LEU A 201 13.77 -9.61 7.30
N PRO A 202 14.51 -9.84 8.40
CA PRO A 202 14.44 -11.12 9.12
C PRO A 202 13.04 -11.35 9.70
N ASP A 203 12.75 -12.58 10.14
CA ASP A 203 11.39 -13.03 10.48
C ASP A 203 10.68 -12.10 11.48
N ALA A 204 11.36 -11.63 12.51
CA ALA A 204 10.78 -10.71 13.49
C ALA A 204 10.43 -9.36 12.85
N ALA A 205 11.34 -8.76 12.08
CA ALA A 205 11.10 -7.52 11.35
C ALA A 205 10.02 -7.69 10.29
N SER A 206 10.01 -8.82 9.57
CA SER A 206 8.94 -9.17 8.62
C SER A 206 7.57 -9.20 9.28
N SER A 207 7.45 -9.88 10.42
CA SER A 207 6.17 -10.01 11.14
C SER A 207 5.65 -8.65 11.62
N LEU A 208 6.52 -7.81 12.16
CA LEU A 208 6.17 -6.44 12.57
C LEU A 208 5.73 -5.60 11.37
N THR A 209 6.45 -5.67 10.26
CA THR A 209 6.12 -4.92 9.03
C THR A 209 4.77 -5.36 8.45
N LEU A 210 4.50 -6.67 8.39
CA LEU A 210 3.23 -7.19 7.92
C LEU A 210 2.05 -6.69 8.76
N ALA A 211 2.20 -6.72 10.09
CA ALA A 211 1.17 -6.25 11.01
C ALA A 211 0.96 -4.74 10.93
N GLU A 212 2.05 -3.97 10.89
CA GLU A 212 2.02 -2.51 10.89
C GLU A 212 1.35 -1.93 9.64
N TYR A 213 1.65 -2.52 8.47
CA TYR A 213 1.12 -2.03 7.19
C TYR A 213 -0.07 -2.84 6.69
N ASP A 214 -0.61 -3.76 7.51
CA ASP A 214 -1.74 -4.64 7.16
C ASP A 214 -1.51 -5.35 5.81
N LEU A 215 -0.30 -5.89 5.64
CA LEU A 215 0.07 -6.57 4.40
C LEU A 215 -0.48 -7.99 4.42
N SER A 216 -1.47 -8.26 3.60
CA SER A 216 -2.14 -9.56 3.51
C SER A 216 -1.57 -10.49 2.42
N GLY A 217 -0.63 -10.01 1.61
CA GLY A 217 -0.02 -10.81 0.53
C GLY A 217 1.03 -10.06 -0.27
N PHE A 218 1.65 -10.77 -1.22
CA PHE A 218 2.67 -10.24 -2.12
C PHE A 218 2.31 -10.48 -3.59
N PRO A 219 2.69 -9.59 -4.52
CA PRO A 219 3.32 -8.30 -4.25
C PRO A 219 2.36 -7.28 -3.63
N THR A 220 2.88 -6.35 -2.86
CA THR A 220 2.16 -5.16 -2.41
C THR A 220 3.06 -3.96 -2.63
N TYR A 221 2.49 -2.84 -3.06
CA TYR A 221 3.24 -1.63 -3.38
C TYR A 221 2.80 -0.47 -2.50
N MET A 222 3.77 0.37 -2.15
CA MET A 222 3.52 1.61 -1.43
C MET A 222 4.25 2.75 -2.14
N LEU A 223 3.54 3.85 -2.32
CA LEU A 223 4.12 5.09 -2.81
C LEU A 223 4.28 6.05 -1.63
N ILE A 224 5.50 6.53 -1.40
CA ILE A 224 5.78 7.58 -0.43
C ILE A 224 6.02 8.85 -1.23
N ALA A 225 5.21 9.87 -0.96
CA ALA A 225 5.36 11.16 -1.62
C ALA A 225 6.65 11.86 -1.17
N PRO A 226 7.25 12.71 -2.00
CA PRO A 226 8.32 13.60 -1.55
C PRO A 226 7.77 14.57 -0.49
N ASP A 227 8.59 14.89 0.50
CA ASP A 227 8.29 15.88 1.54
C ASP A 227 8.28 17.31 0.96
#